data_5bcb455960c0c8fef81d6f1aa5caec0d
#
_entry.id   5bcb455960c0c8fef81d6f1aa5caec0d
#
_cell.length_a   1.000
_cell.length_b   1.000
_cell.length_c   1.000
_cell.angle_alpha   90.00
_cell.angle_beta   90.00
_cell.angle_gamma   90.00
#
_symmetry.space_group_name_H-M   'P 1'
#
loop_
_entity.id
_entity.type
_entity.pdbx_description
1 polymer ?
#
loop_
_entity_poly.entity_id
_entity_poly.type
_entity_poly.pdbx_seq_one_letter_code
_entity_poly.pdbx_strand_id
1 'polypeptide(L)'
;MNAENRFDLRRKPSAFVHFCICTACMLLLSLPVFAQSCLSANDMDATTRSALINTAQRYFDMSAKGDVFNLKQNSIPSLASNFTAVETAVIDNKTAFTGTQASPRPPFLLQAQGADANPRAEFLCGVFGSQGQTRDSAVFVIPNLPPGNYGVVTLDINGSKGPYTLTMVLQQIGNDWKLGGYYAKPSQIAGHDAPWYIERARQYKAKGQTHNAYFYFLEARSLLAPVDFMSTLQTDKLYDEAQASLPPDVPTGGNTVDLPGGGKTYKLTNIFPLAVGNDLDLIVKYQSADVSNTTQTFQDNMAVIKALVTKYPELREAFAGVVARAVEPSGKDYGSLLAMKDIK
;
A
#
# COMPACT_ATOMS: atom_id res chain seq x y z
N MET A 1 16.82 62.37 -67.70
CA MET A 1 17.55 61.20 -68.25
C MET A 1 17.55 60.11 -67.26
N ASN A 2 16.99 58.98 -67.68
CA ASN A 2 17.00 57.63 -67.11
C ASN A 2 16.21 57.35 -65.83
N ALA A 3 15.06 56.73 -66.09
CA ALA A 3 14.25 55.94 -65.21
C ALA A 3 14.87 54.54 -64.97
N GLU A 4 14.76 54.01 -63.75
CA GLU A 4 14.84 52.56 -63.51
C GLU A 4 13.67 52.12 -62.66
N ASN A 5 12.78 51.36 -63.32
CA ASN A 5 11.70 50.62 -62.73
C ASN A 5 12.27 49.45 -61.93
N ARG A 6 11.99 49.36 -60.60
CA ARG A 6 12.11 48.12 -59.83
C ARG A 6 10.71 47.58 -59.48
N PHE A 7 10.36 46.49 -60.13
CA PHE A 7 9.19 45.64 -59.74
C PHE A 7 9.46 44.93 -58.41
N ASP A 8 8.67 45.26 -57.37
CA ASP A 8 8.67 44.64 -56.12
C ASP A 8 7.58 43.49 -56.06
N LEU A 9 8.02 42.27 -56.31
CA LEU A 9 7.16 41.08 -56.24
C LEU A 9 7.08 40.52 -54.78
N ARG A 10 6.31 41.19 -53.93
CA ARG A 10 5.92 40.62 -52.66
C ARG A 10 4.82 39.57 -52.87
N ARG A 11 5.20 38.31 -52.98
CA ARG A 11 4.26 37.19 -52.87
C ARG A 11 3.75 37.08 -51.42
N LYS A 12 2.46 37.38 -51.20
CA LYS A 12 1.75 37.05 -49.95
C LYS A 12 1.63 35.52 -49.85
N PRO A 13 2.02 34.86 -48.75
CA PRO A 13 1.74 33.45 -48.57
C PRO A 13 0.22 33.22 -48.48
N SER A 14 -0.29 32.26 -49.23
CA SER A 14 -1.70 31.98 -49.34
C SER A 14 -2.26 31.47 -48.00
N ALA A 15 -3.37 32.03 -47.54
CA ALA A 15 -4.09 31.64 -46.32
C ALA A 15 -4.48 30.15 -46.28
N PHE A 16 -4.41 29.48 -47.43
CA PHE A 16 -4.74 28.06 -47.58
C PHE A 16 -3.69 27.12 -46.96
N VAL A 17 -2.39 27.49 -46.94
CA VAL A 17 -1.31 26.69 -46.37
C VAL A 17 -1.38 26.69 -44.84
N HIS A 18 -1.76 27.82 -44.23
CA HIS A 18 -1.90 27.91 -42.77
C HIS A 18 -3.10 27.13 -42.22
N PHE A 19 -4.19 27.06 -42.99
CA PHE A 19 -5.39 26.27 -42.60
C PHE A 19 -5.13 24.77 -42.62
N CYS A 20 -4.39 24.26 -43.60
CA CYS A 20 -4.02 22.83 -43.65
C CYS A 20 -3.06 22.39 -42.51
N ILE A 21 -2.13 23.28 -42.11
CA ILE A 21 -1.18 22.98 -41.02
C ILE A 21 -1.89 22.96 -39.66
N CYS A 22 -2.83 23.87 -39.40
CA CYS A 22 -3.63 23.88 -38.18
C CYS A 22 -4.56 22.65 -38.07
N THR A 23 -5.16 22.19 -39.18
CA THR A 23 -6.04 21.01 -39.19
C THR A 23 -5.24 19.72 -39.00
N ALA A 24 -4.03 19.63 -39.56
CA ALA A 24 -3.13 18.49 -39.36
C ALA A 24 -2.59 18.41 -37.91
N CYS A 25 -2.31 19.55 -37.25
CA CYS A 25 -1.92 19.60 -35.85
C CYS A 25 -3.06 19.19 -34.88
N MET A 26 -4.32 19.47 -35.19
CA MET A 26 -5.47 19.06 -34.35
C MET A 26 -5.77 17.55 -34.44
N LEU A 27 -5.39 16.89 -35.52
CA LEU A 27 -5.58 15.44 -35.69
C LEU A 27 -4.52 14.58 -34.97
N LEU A 28 -3.40 15.19 -34.55
CA LEU A 28 -2.32 14.45 -33.84
C LEU A 28 -2.46 14.43 -32.32
N LEU A 29 -3.49 15.06 -31.74
CA LEU A 29 -3.69 15.14 -30.28
C LEU A 29 -4.79 14.22 -29.73
N SER A 30 -5.39 13.37 -30.54
CA SER A 30 -6.28 12.31 -30.06
C SER A 30 -5.48 11.06 -29.67
N LEU A 31 -4.57 11.18 -28.68
CA LEU A 31 -4.13 10.01 -27.94
C LEU A 31 -5.37 9.43 -27.25
N PRO A 32 -5.67 8.14 -27.40
CA PRO A 32 -6.74 7.55 -26.64
C PRO A 32 -6.38 7.69 -25.16
N VAL A 33 -7.05 8.59 -24.47
CA VAL A 33 -7.04 8.63 -23.01
C VAL A 33 -7.81 7.39 -22.60
N PHE A 34 -7.12 6.31 -22.27
CA PHE A 34 -7.72 5.14 -21.67
C PHE A 34 -8.26 5.57 -20.30
N ALA A 35 -9.54 5.87 -20.26
CA ALA A 35 -10.21 6.30 -19.04
C ALA A 35 -10.36 5.09 -18.12
N GLN A 36 -9.54 5.05 -17.08
CA GLN A 36 -9.78 4.17 -15.94
C GLN A 36 -11.05 4.67 -15.26
N SER A 37 -12.02 3.78 -15.05
CA SER A 37 -13.25 4.16 -14.35
C SER A 37 -13.47 3.32 -13.10
N CYS A 38 -14.11 3.93 -12.11
CA CYS A 38 -14.48 3.25 -10.88
C CYS A 38 -15.92 3.55 -10.53
N LEU A 39 -16.64 2.50 -10.15
CA LEU A 39 -17.97 2.60 -9.58
C LEU A 39 -17.91 2.27 -8.09
N SER A 40 -18.44 3.19 -7.26
CA SER A 40 -18.74 2.89 -5.87
C SER A 40 -19.94 1.96 -5.76
N ALA A 41 -20.21 1.43 -4.58
CA ALA A 41 -21.38 0.57 -4.36
C ALA A 41 -22.71 1.25 -4.72
N ASN A 42 -22.79 2.59 -4.61
CA ASN A 42 -23.99 3.35 -4.95
C ASN A 42 -24.15 3.57 -6.46
N ASP A 43 -23.05 3.61 -7.20
CA ASP A 43 -23.01 3.82 -8.66
C ASP A 43 -23.16 2.50 -9.44
N MET A 44 -22.98 1.38 -8.74
CA MET A 44 -22.98 0.03 -9.31
C MET A 44 -24.41 -0.54 -9.36
N ASP A 45 -24.75 -1.27 -10.42
CA ASP A 45 -26.01 -1.99 -10.46
C ASP A 45 -26.12 -3.07 -9.37
N ALA A 46 -27.35 -3.35 -8.92
CA ALA A 46 -27.61 -4.24 -7.80
C ALA A 46 -27.16 -5.69 -8.07
N THR A 47 -27.20 -6.14 -9.31
CA THR A 47 -26.80 -7.50 -9.70
C THR A 47 -25.31 -7.68 -9.56
N THR A 48 -24.51 -6.77 -10.12
CA THR A 48 -23.04 -6.78 -10.01
C THR A 48 -22.61 -6.63 -8.55
N ARG A 49 -23.21 -5.71 -7.82
CA ARG A 49 -22.91 -5.54 -6.38
C ARG A 49 -23.15 -6.82 -5.58
N SER A 50 -24.30 -7.47 -5.79
CA SER A 50 -24.64 -8.72 -5.11
C SER A 50 -23.72 -9.86 -5.52
N ALA A 51 -23.36 -9.96 -6.80
CA ALA A 51 -22.45 -10.98 -7.31
C ALA A 51 -21.05 -10.86 -6.66
N LEU A 52 -20.51 -9.64 -6.52
CA LEU A 52 -19.24 -9.38 -5.86
C LEU A 52 -19.28 -9.81 -4.39
N ILE A 53 -20.29 -9.35 -3.63
CA ILE A 53 -20.45 -9.69 -2.21
C ILE A 53 -20.61 -11.19 -2.02
N ASN A 54 -21.49 -11.85 -2.77
CA ASN A 54 -21.73 -13.29 -2.65
C ASN A 54 -20.49 -14.11 -3.00
N THR A 55 -19.71 -13.68 -4.00
CA THR A 55 -18.47 -14.35 -4.37
C THR A 55 -17.41 -14.20 -3.27
N ALA A 56 -17.25 -13.01 -2.72
CA ALA A 56 -16.32 -12.78 -1.62
C ALA A 56 -16.71 -13.58 -0.36
N GLN A 57 -18.01 -13.65 -0.03
CA GLN A 57 -18.51 -14.46 1.09
C GLN A 57 -18.21 -15.95 0.88
N ARG A 58 -18.45 -16.49 -0.33
CA ARG A 58 -18.12 -17.87 -0.68
C ARG A 58 -16.63 -18.16 -0.51
N TYR A 59 -15.74 -17.25 -0.90
CA TYR A 59 -14.29 -17.42 -0.76
C TYR A 59 -13.84 -17.28 0.69
N PHE A 60 -14.51 -16.43 1.47
CA PHE A 60 -14.31 -16.41 2.93
C PHE A 60 -14.70 -17.75 3.57
N ASP A 61 -15.83 -18.34 3.21
CA ASP A 61 -16.27 -19.64 3.74
C ASP A 61 -15.28 -20.77 3.40
N MET A 62 -14.66 -20.74 2.20
CA MET A 62 -13.57 -21.65 1.84
C MET A 62 -12.34 -21.41 2.72
N SER A 63 -11.97 -20.14 2.95
CA SER A 63 -10.83 -19.77 3.81
C SER A 63 -11.04 -20.20 5.26
N ALA A 64 -12.22 -19.97 5.82
CA ALA A 64 -12.56 -20.37 7.18
C ALA A 64 -12.52 -21.90 7.39
N LYS A 65 -12.77 -22.67 6.33
CA LYS A 65 -12.62 -24.13 6.30
C LYS A 65 -11.18 -24.60 6.03
N GLY A 66 -10.31 -23.70 5.56
CA GLY A 66 -8.97 -24.03 5.08
C GLY A 66 -9.00 -24.78 3.73
N ASP A 67 -10.01 -24.53 2.90
CA ASP A 67 -10.20 -25.17 1.60
C ASP A 67 -9.35 -24.46 0.51
N VAL A 68 -8.03 -24.62 0.64
CA VAL A 68 -7.03 -24.05 -0.26
C VAL A 68 -7.22 -24.56 -1.69
N PHE A 69 -7.61 -25.83 -1.86
CA PHE A 69 -7.78 -26.43 -3.18
C PHE A 69 -8.87 -25.72 -3.99
N ASN A 70 -10.06 -25.54 -3.43
CA ASN A 70 -11.16 -24.87 -4.12
C ASN A 70 -10.91 -23.37 -4.30
N LEU A 71 -10.23 -22.68 -3.35
CA LEU A 71 -9.78 -21.31 -3.56
C LEU A 71 -8.87 -21.18 -4.78
N LYS A 72 -7.88 -22.08 -4.93
CA LYS A 72 -6.95 -22.10 -6.05
C LYS A 72 -7.68 -22.37 -7.37
N GLN A 73 -8.62 -23.30 -7.42
CA GLN A 73 -9.43 -23.60 -8.61
C GLN A 73 -10.32 -22.43 -9.04
N ASN A 74 -10.73 -21.58 -8.11
CA ASN A 74 -11.53 -20.41 -8.37
C ASN A 74 -10.69 -19.11 -8.52
N SER A 75 -9.38 -19.23 -8.62
CA SER A 75 -8.46 -18.11 -8.86
C SER A 75 -8.21 -17.88 -10.34
N ILE A 76 -7.76 -16.68 -10.70
CA ILE A 76 -7.25 -16.40 -12.04
C ILE A 76 -5.96 -17.18 -12.29
N PRO A 77 -5.63 -17.51 -13.57
CA PRO A 77 -4.45 -18.34 -13.89
C PRO A 77 -3.13 -17.80 -13.31
N SER A 78 -2.91 -16.49 -13.35
CA SER A 78 -1.69 -15.87 -12.82
C SER A 78 -1.55 -16.05 -11.31
N LEU A 79 -2.64 -15.94 -10.53
CA LEU A 79 -2.64 -16.18 -9.09
C LEU A 79 -2.52 -17.69 -8.79
N ALA A 80 -3.24 -18.54 -9.52
CA ALA A 80 -3.22 -19.99 -9.33
C ALA A 80 -1.81 -20.59 -9.58
N SER A 81 -1.03 -20.02 -10.52
CA SER A 81 0.34 -20.44 -10.80
C SER A 81 1.34 -20.06 -9.69
N ASN A 82 1.02 -19.05 -8.87
CA ASN A 82 1.85 -18.59 -7.74
C ASN A 82 1.01 -18.43 -6.47
N PHE A 83 0.41 -19.53 -6.01
CA PHE A 83 -0.62 -19.53 -4.97
C PHE A 83 -0.06 -19.62 -3.54
N THR A 84 1.22 -19.88 -3.35
CA THR A 84 1.84 -20.17 -2.04
C THR A 84 1.56 -19.09 -0.99
N ALA A 85 1.62 -17.81 -1.37
CA ALA A 85 1.34 -16.72 -0.42
C ALA A 85 -0.11 -16.72 0.06
N VAL A 86 -1.08 -17.02 -0.82
CA VAL A 86 -2.49 -17.14 -0.45
C VAL A 86 -2.72 -18.36 0.41
N GLU A 87 -2.13 -19.50 0.05
CA GLU A 87 -2.19 -20.75 0.84
C GLU A 87 -1.69 -20.51 2.27
N THR A 88 -0.51 -19.90 2.43
CA THR A 88 0.03 -19.55 3.74
C THR A 88 -0.94 -18.64 4.51
N ALA A 89 -1.45 -17.59 3.87
CA ALA A 89 -2.39 -16.67 4.52
C ALA A 89 -3.69 -17.36 4.95
N VAL A 90 -4.21 -18.30 4.17
CA VAL A 90 -5.41 -19.08 4.52
C VAL A 90 -5.12 -20.00 5.71
N ILE A 91 -4.00 -20.71 5.71
CA ILE A 91 -3.60 -21.65 6.79
C ILE A 91 -3.39 -20.88 8.09
N ASP A 92 -2.65 -19.79 8.07
CA ASP A 92 -2.32 -18.99 9.26
C ASP A 92 -3.57 -18.36 9.92
N ASN A 93 -4.54 -17.95 9.09
CA ASN A 93 -5.76 -17.31 9.57
C ASN A 93 -6.93 -18.28 9.79
N LYS A 94 -6.82 -19.54 9.40
CA LYS A 94 -7.89 -20.55 9.54
C LYS A 94 -8.50 -20.57 10.93
N THR A 95 -7.67 -20.66 11.96
CA THR A 95 -8.15 -20.71 13.37
C THR A 95 -8.91 -19.45 13.75
N ALA A 96 -8.48 -18.28 13.30
CA ALA A 96 -9.16 -17.03 13.58
C ALA A 96 -10.51 -16.92 12.86
N PHE A 97 -10.65 -17.52 11.67
CA PHE A 97 -11.85 -17.41 10.84
C PHE A 97 -12.87 -18.53 11.06
N THR A 98 -12.45 -19.69 11.60
CA THR A 98 -13.34 -20.83 11.82
C THR A 98 -14.50 -20.47 12.77
N GLY A 99 -15.74 -20.72 12.31
CA GLY A 99 -16.95 -20.47 13.08
C GLY A 99 -17.36 -19.01 13.21
N THR A 100 -16.71 -18.11 12.46
CA THR A 100 -17.03 -16.69 12.46
C THR A 100 -17.88 -16.30 11.26
N GLN A 101 -18.46 -15.10 11.31
CA GLN A 101 -19.15 -14.48 10.19
C GLN A 101 -18.35 -13.26 9.72
N ALA A 102 -18.38 -13.04 8.41
CA ALA A 102 -17.76 -11.89 7.79
C ALA A 102 -18.83 -10.89 7.34
N SER A 103 -18.64 -9.61 7.65
CA SER A 103 -19.53 -8.51 7.26
C SER A 103 -18.93 -7.74 6.09
N PRO A 104 -19.57 -7.70 4.91
CA PRO A 104 -19.02 -7.00 3.76
C PRO A 104 -19.15 -5.49 3.91
N ARG A 105 -18.08 -4.76 3.62
CA ARG A 105 -18.13 -3.32 3.36
C ARG A 105 -18.67 -3.07 1.94
N PRO A 106 -19.15 -1.85 1.61
CA PRO A 106 -19.52 -1.49 0.25
C PRO A 106 -18.37 -1.78 -0.74
N PRO A 107 -18.60 -2.59 -1.80
CA PRO A 107 -17.56 -2.94 -2.75
C PRO A 107 -17.27 -1.81 -3.75
N PHE A 108 -16.12 -1.91 -4.43
CA PHE A 108 -15.76 -1.07 -5.57
C PHE A 108 -15.64 -1.92 -6.82
N LEU A 109 -16.02 -1.36 -7.98
CA LEU A 109 -15.79 -1.95 -9.30
C LEU A 109 -14.81 -1.07 -10.08
N LEU A 110 -13.61 -1.59 -10.32
CA LEU A 110 -12.58 -0.95 -11.12
C LEU A 110 -12.65 -1.49 -12.55
N GLN A 111 -12.71 -0.59 -13.54
CA GLN A 111 -12.79 -0.96 -14.96
C GLN A 111 -11.50 -0.48 -15.64
N ALA A 112 -10.55 -1.38 -15.81
CA ALA A 112 -9.28 -1.12 -16.49
C ALA A 112 -9.49 -1.28 -18.00
N GLN A 113 -9.35 -0.18 -18.75
CA GLN A 113 -9.48 -0.16 -20.20
C GLN A 113 -8.09 -0.15 -20.87
N GLY A 114 -8.03 -0.62 -22.12
CA GLY A 114 -6.81 -0.64 -22.91
C GLY A 114 -6.61 -1.99 -23.62
N ALA A 115 -5.53 -2.09 -24.40
CA ALA A 115 -5.10 -3.33 -25.03
C ALA A 115 -4.03 -4.04 -24.18
N ASP A 116 -3.20 -3.28 -23.48
CA ASP A 116 -2.06 -3.75 -22.69
C ASP A 116 -2.24 -3.44 -21.20
N ALA A 117 -1.45 -4.10 -20.35
CA ALA A 117 -1.42 -3.83 -18.93
C ALA A 117 -0.98 -2.37 -18.66
N ASN A 118 -1.73 -1.67 -17.81
CA ASN A 118 -1.38 -0.32 -17.40
C ASN A 118 -0.25 -0.39 -16.35
N PRO A 119 0.93 0.21 -16.60
CA PRO A 119 2.05 0.19 -15.65
C PRO A 119 1.70 0.78 -14.28
N ARG A 120 0.77 1.75 -14.24
CA ARG A 120 0.24 2.39 -13.03
C ARG A 120 -1.23 2.74 -13.25
N ALA A 121 -2.12 1.78 -12.99
CA ALA A 121 -3.56 2.03 -13.07
C ALA A 121 -4.02 2.82 -11.84
N GLU A 122 -4.67 3.97 -12.06
CA GLU A 122 -5.20 4.82 -11.00
C GLU A 122 -6.70 4.97 -11.15
N PHE A 123 -7.45 4.70 -10.06
CA PHE A 123 -8.91 4.74 -10.04
C PHE A 123 -9.37 5.66 -8.92
N LEU A 124 -10.20 6.64 -9.27
CA LEU A 124 -10.77 7.63 -8.37
C LEU A 124 -12.25 7.27 -8.13
N CYS A 125 -12.51 6.51 -7.06
CA CYS A 125 -13.84 6.03 -6.72
C CYS A 125 -14.59 7.04 -5.84
N GLY A 126 -15.76 7.51 -6.27
CA GLY A 126 -16.56 8.46 -5.49
C GLY A 126 -15.85 9.81 -5.24
N VAL A 127 -14.93 10.20 -6.13
CA VAL A 127 -14.26 11.50 -6.11
C VAL A 127 -14.92 12.40 -7.15
N PHE A 128 -15.48 13.52 -6.73
CA PHE A 128 -16.31 14.38 -7.58
C PHE A 128 -15.70 15.78 -7.74
N GLY A 129 -14.97 16.01 -8.84
CA GLY A 129 -14.51 17.34 -9.27
C GLY A 129 -13.96 18.20 -8.14
N SER A 130 -14.50 19.42 -7.97
CA SER A 130 -14.07 20.37 -6.94
C SER A 130 -14.46 19.98 -5.50
N GLN A 131 -15.35 18.99 -5.30
CA GLN A 131 -15.72 18.51 -3.97
C GLN A 131 -14.66 17.55 -3.38
N GLY A 132 -13.77 16.99 -4.22
CA GLY A 132 -12.71 16.10 -3.81
C GLY A 132 -13.23 14.78 -3.22
N GLN A 133 -12.47 14.24 -2.26
CA GLN A 133 -12.80 13.00 -1.57
C GLN A 133 -13.87 13.18 -0.51
N THR A 134 -14.77 12.21 -0.40
CA THR A 134 -15.75 12.05 0.67
C THR A 134 -15.38 10.87 1.58
N ARG A 135 -16.19 10.59 2.60
CA ARG A 135 -15.98 9.42 3.46
C ARG A 135 -16.10 8.09 2.73
N ASP A 136 -16.87 8.05 1.65
CA ASP A 136 -17.15 6.87 0.83
C ASP A 136 -16.24 6.79 -0.40
N SER A 137 -15.32 7.76 -0.55
CA SER A 137 -14.35 7.78 -1.63
C SER A 137 -13.15 6.88 -1.34
N ALA A 138 -12.61 6.27 -2.40
CA ALA A 138 -11.35 5.56 -2.37
C ALA A 138 -10.52 5.87 -3.62
N VAL A 139 -9.20 5.86 -3.47
CA VAL A 139 -8.25 5.91 -4.58
C VAL A 139 -7.47 4.60 -4.59
N PHE A 140 -7.44 3.95 -5.76
CA PHE A 140 -6.64 2.74 -5.96
C PHE A 140 -5.51 3.05 -6.93
N VAL A 141 -4.30 2.60 -6.58
CA VAL A 141 -3.11 2.70 -7.45
C VAL A 141 -2.49 1.32 -7.57
N ILE A 142 -2.76 0.66 -8.70
CA ILE A 142 -2.38 -0.75 -8.91
C ILE A 142 -1.33 -0.83 -10.03
N PRO A 143 -0.12 -1.34 -9.76
CA PRO A 143 0.91 -1.47 -10.77
C PRO A 143 0.61 -2.63 -11.73
N ASN A 144 0.97 -2.46 -13.00
CA ASN A 144 0.92 -3.49 -14.04
C ASN A 144 -0.45 -4.21 -14.15
N LEU A 145 -1.55 -3.44 -14.05
CA LEU A 145 -2.90 -3.99 -14.08
C LEU A 145 -3.34 -4.28 -15.53
N PRO A 146 -3.64 -5.55 -15.89
CA PRO A 146 -4.21 -5.90 -17.19
C PRO A 146 -5.59 -5.26 -17.39
N PRO A 147 -6.05 -5.08 -18.65
CA PRO A 147 -7.41 -4.67 -18.93
C PRO A 147 -8.44 -5.68 -18.38
N GLY A 148 -9.57 -5.16 -17.88
CA GLY A 148 -10.65 -5.99 -17.33
C GLY A 148 -11.46 -5.29 -16.25
N ASN A 149 -12.45 -6.00 -15.74
CA ASN A 149 -13.27 -5.56 -14.60
C ASN A 149 -12.77 -6.24 -13.32
N TYR A 150 -12.56 -5.43 -12.27
CA TYR A 150 -12.05 -5.87 -10.97
C TYR A 150 -12.97 -5.42 -9.86
N GLY A 151 -13.51 -6.35 -9.09
CA GLY A 151 -14.23 -6.06 -7.85
C GLY A 151 -13.25 -6.04 -6.68
N VAL A 152 -13.27 -4.99 -5.87
CA VAL A 152 -12.54 -4.95 -4.58
C VAL A 152 -13.58 -5.04 -3.47
N VAL A 153 -13.53 -6.15 -2.72
CA VAL A 153 -14.47 -6.44 -1.63
C VAL A 153 -13.69 -6.61 -0.33
N THR A 154 -14.03 -5.82 0.66
CA THR A 154 -13.45 -5.90 2.01
C THR A 154 -14.49 -6.48 2.95
N LEU A 155 -14.08 -7.46 3.74
CA LEU A 155 -14.89 -8.12 4.78
C LEU A 155 -14.31 -7.81 6.15
N ASP A 156 -15.17 -7.38 7.08
CA ASP A 156 -14.83 -7.27 8.50
C ASP A 156 -15.19 -8.57 9.21
N ILE A 157 -14.26 -9.13 9.96
CA ILE A 157 -14.35 -10.43 10.61
C ILE A 157 -14.06 -10.26 12.09
N ASN A 158 -14.97 -10.69 12.96
CA ASN A 158 -14.73 -10.77 14.39
C ASN A 158 -14.21 -12.17 14.72
N GLY A 159 -12.91 -12.37 14.53
CA GLY A 159 -12.24 -13.64 14.71
C GLY A 159 -12.00 -14.00 16.17
N SER A 160 -11.73 -15.28 16.44
CA SER A 160 -11.42 -15.76 17.79
C SER A 160 -10.12 -15.20 18.37
N LYS A 161 -9.23 -14.67 17.51
CA LYS A 161 -7.96 -14.01 17.88
C LYS A 161 -8.04 -12.49 17.82
N GLY A 162 -9.24 -11.91 17.74
CA GLY A 162 -9.49 -10.49 17.57
C GLY A 162 -10.10 -10.16 16.19
N PRO A 163 -10.36 -8.88 15.91
CA PRO A 163 -10.93 -8.44 14.65
C PRO A 163 -9.89 -8.49 13.51
N TYR A 164 -10.37 -8.89 12.33
CA TYR A 164 -9.59 -8.94 11.08
C TYR A 164 -10.30 -8.18 9.97
N THR A 165 -9.51 -7.75 9.00
CA THR A 165 -9.96 -7.29 7.69
C THR A 165 -9.44 -8.24 6.63
N LEU A 166 -10.35 -8.77 5.79
CA LEU A 166 -10.02 -9.58 4.62
C LEU A 166 -10.44 -8.82 3.37
N THR A 167 -9.49 -8.42 2.55
CA THR A 167 -9.77 -7.79 1.25
C THR A 167 -9.46 -8.76 0.13
N MET A 168 -10.42 -8.90 -0.78
CA MET A 168 -10.28 -9.70 -1.98
C MET A 168 -10.37 -8.82 -3.22
N VAL A 169 -9.48 -9.04 -4.17
CA VAL A 169 -9.59 -8.53 -5.53
C VAL A 169 -10.18 -9.66 -6.37
N LEU A 170 -11.29 -9.41 -7.01
CA LEU A 170 -12.01 -10.35 -7.88
C LEU A 170 -11.88 -9.86 -9.32
N GLN A 171 -11.44 -10.69 -10.25
CA GLN A 171 -11.43 -10.38 -11.68
C GLN A 171 -12.57 -11.07 -12.39
N GLN A 172 -13.29 -10.34 -13.24
CA GLN A 172 -14.34 -10.92 -14.07
C GLN A 172 -13.72 -11.68 -15.25
N ILE A 173 -14.00 -12.98 -15.34
CA ILE A 173 -13.60 -13.85 -16.45
C ILE A 173 -14.87 -14.47 -17.05
N GLY A 174 -15.26 -14.02 -18.23
CA GLY A 174 -16.57 -14.34 -18.77
C GLY A 174 -17.70 -13.80 -17.87
N ASN A 175 -18.54 -14.68 -17.38
CA ASN A 175 -19.64 -14.32 -16.46
C ASN A 175 -19.27 -14.55 -14.98
N ASP A 176 -18.09 -15.09 -14.69
CA ASP A 176 -17.68 -15.45 -13.34
C ASP A 176 -16.72 -14.46 -12.73
N TRP A 177 -16.82 -14.27 -11.42
CA TRP A 177 -15.84 -13.55 -10.61
C TRP A 177 -14.83 -14.52 -10.02
N LYS A 178 -13.55 -14.41 -10.43
CA LYS A 178 -12.43 -15.24 -9.99
C LYS A 178 -11.54 -14.49 -9.01
N LEU A 179 -10.95 -15.19 -8.04
CA LEU A 179 -10.01 -14.59 -7.09
C LEU A 179 -8.74 -14.13 -7.82
N GLY A 180 -8.43 -12.85 -7.74
CA GLY A 180 -7.23 -12.20 -8.30
C GLY A 180 -6.27 -11.70 -7.23
N GLY A 181 -6.73 -11.55 -5.97
CA GLY A 181 -5.90 -11.15 -4.82
C GLY A 181 -6.59 -11.48 -3.49
N TYR A 182 -5.79 -11.78 -2.46
CA TYR A 182 -6.27 -12.17 -1.13
C TYR A 182 -5.38 -11.54 -0.06
N TYR A 183 -5.94 -10.67 0.77
CA TYR A 183 -5.22 -9.85 1.74
C TYR A 183 -5.91 -9.92 3.09
N ALA A 184 -5.41 -10.77 3.99
CA ALA A 184 -5.90 -10.90 5.34
C ALA A 184 -4.95 -10.23 6.33
N LYS A 185 -5.48 -9.39 7.21
CA LYS A 185 -4.68 -8.76 8.27
C LYS A 185 -5.50 -8.53 9.52
N PRO A 186 -4.88 -8.53 10.72
CA PRO A 186 -5.55 -8.09 11.93
C PRO A 186 -5.91 -6.60 11.83
N SER A 187 -7.05 -6.23 12.42
CA SER A 187 -7.48 -4.82 12.54
C SER A 187 -7.06 -4.19 13.88
N GLN A 188 -6.34 -4.96 14.70
CA GLN A 188 -5.75 -4.53 15.98
C GLN A 188 -4.34 -5.10 16.10
N ILE A 189 -3.44 -4.33 16.74
CA ILE A 189 -2.09 -4.75 17.10
C ILE A 189 -1.88 -4.43 18.57
N ALA A 190 -1.26 -5.32 19.32
CA ALA A 190 -1.08 -5.22 20.78
C ALA A 190 -2.40 -4.94 21.53
N GLY A 191 -3.52 -5.46 21.01
CA GLY A 191 -4.87 -5.25 21.58
C GLY A 191 -5.49 -3.89 21.30
N HIS A 192 -4.88 -3.05 20.43
CA HIS A 192 -5.33 -1.70 20.12
C HIS A 192 -5.68 -1.53 18.65
N ASP A 193 -6.72 -0.74 18.39
CA ASP A 193 -7.21 -0.39 17.05
C ASP A 193 -6.60 0.93 16.54
N ALA A 194 -6.91 1.27 15.28
CA ALA A 194 -6.42 2.50 14.67
C ALA A 194 -6.82 3.78 15.42
N PRO A 195 -8.06 3.98 15.89
CA PRO A 195 -8.43 5.13 16.73
C PRO A 195 -7.53 5.31 17.96
N TRP A 196 -7.20 4.23 18.64
CA TRP A 196 -6.29 4.29 19.80
C TRP A 196 -4.88 4.75 19.39
N TYR A 197 -4.34 4.19 18.28
CA TYR A 197 -3.03 4.61 17.78
C TYR A 197 -2.99 6.07 17.35
N ILE A 198 -4.07 6.59 16.73
CA ILE A 198 -4.20 8.01 16.36
C ILE A 198 -4.11 8.89 17.60
N GLU A 199 -4.91 8.58 18.62
CA GLU A 199 -4.94 9.36 19.84
C GLU A 199 -3.58 9.32 20.55
N ARG A 200 -2.96 8.15 20.62
CA ARG A 200 -1.66 7.97 21.23
C ARG A 200 -0.55 8.70 20.47
N ALA A 201 -0.59 8.70 19.14
CA ALA A 201 0.33 9.48 18.30
C ALA A 201 0.24 10.98 18.59
N ARG A 202 -0.99 11.51 18.73
CA ARG A 202 -1.21 12.93 19.10
C ARG A 202 -0.70 13.26 20.49
N GLN A 203 -0.85 12.35 21.45
CA GLN A 203 -0.28 12.50 22.80
C GLN A 203 1.24 12.51 22.77
N TYR A 204 1.89 11.64 22.00
CA TYR A 204 3.35 11.67 21.82
C TYR A 204 3.82 12.96 21.16
N LYS A 205 3.10 13.43 20.14
CA LYS A 205 3.39 14.72 19.48
C LYS A 205 3.32 15.88 20.47
N ALA A 206 2.31 15.91 21.33
CA ALA A 206 2.15 16.94 22.37
C ALA A 206 3.27 16.91 23.42
N LYS A 207 3.89 15.75 23.67
CA LYS A 207 5.07 15.59 24.54
C LYS A 207 6.40 15.93 23.84
N GLY A 208 6.40 16.24 22.53
CA GLY A 208 7.60 16.43 21.74
C GLY A 208 8.33 15.14 21.32
N GLN A 209 7.74 13.97 21.55
CA GLN A 209 8.27 12.66 21.15
C GLN A 209 7.93 12.39 19.66
N THR A 210 8.65 13.05 18.76
CA THR A 210 8.34 13.08 17.33
C THR A 210 8.47 11.70 16.66
N HIS A 211 9.45 10.88 17.06
CA HIS A 211 9.63 9.52 16.54
C HIS A 211 8.43 8.64 16.90
N ASN A 212 8.01 8.62 18.17
CA ASN A 212 6.86 7.85 18.62
C ASN A 212 5.58 8.31 17.92
N ALA A 213 5.38 9.62 17.79
CA ALA A 213 4.22 10.17 17.09
C ALA A 213 4.17 9.73 15.61
N TYR A 214 5.30 9.88 14.91
CA TYR A 214 5.42 9.50 13.50
C TYR A 214 5.10 8.01 13.28
N PHE A 215 5.74 7.12 14.02
CA PHE A 215 5.55 5.68 13.86
C PHE A 215 4.13 5.23 14.24
N TYR A 216 3.51 5.84 15.24
CA TYR A 216 2.13 5.53 15.63
C TYR A 216 1.11 6.03 14.60
N PHE A 217 1.33 7.16 13.93
CA PHE A 217 0.50 7.57 12.79
C PHE A 217 0.64 6.60 11.61
N LEU A 218 1.85 6.12 11.33
CA LEU A 218 2.06 5.09 10.29
C LEU A 218 1.31 3.81 10.63
N GLU A 219 1.38 3.36 11.89
CA GLU A 219 0.65 2.16 12.34
C GLU A 219 -0.86 2.32 12.23
N ALA A 220 -1.39 3.45 12.72
CA ALA A 220 -2.81 3.77 12.60
C ALA A 220 -3.27 3.74 11.12
N ARG A 221 -2.47 4.34 10.22
CA ARG A 221 -2.76 4.34 8.79
C ARG A 221 -2.73 2.91 8.23
N SER A 222 -1.76 2.11 8.62
CA SER A 222 -1.66 0.71 8.22
C SER A 222 -2.91 -0.07 8.65
N LEU A 223 -3.38 0.08 9.88
CA LEU A 223 -4.58 -0.60 10.37
C LEU A 223 -5.86 -0.18 9.65
N LEU A 224 -5.96 1.09 9.23
CA LEU A 224 -7.14 1.62 8.52
C LEU A 224 -7.17 1.26 7.03
N ALA A 225 -6.02 1.20 6.37
CA ALA A 225 -5.95 0.87 4.96
C ALA A 225 -6.24 -0.63 4.76
N PRO A 226 -7.31 -1.04 4.05
CA PRO A 226 -7.60 -2.46 3.83
C PRO A 226 -6.49 -3.17 3.06
N VAL A 227 -5.86 -2.46 2.11
CA VAL A 227 -4.71 -2.90 1.30
C VAL A 227 -3.80 -1.71 1.00
N ASP A 228 -2.53 -1.96 0.72
CA ASP A 228 -1.51 -0.92 0.52
C ASP A 228 -1.72 -0.06 -0.74
N PHE A 229 -2.41 -0.61 -1.74
CA PHE A 229 -2.73 0.07 -2.99
C PHE A 229 -4.07 0.84 -2.95
N MET A 230 -4.69 0.98 -1.78
CA MET A 230 -5.92 1.73 -1.56
C MET A 230 -5.68 2.84 -0.54
N SER A 231 -6.11 4.06 -0.87
CA SER A 231 -6.21 5.16 0.09
C SER A 231 -7.65 5.68 0.19
N THR A 232 -7.94 6.32 1.31
CA THR A 232 -9.21 6.98 1.62
C THR A 232 -8.92 8.35 2.21
N LEU A 233 -9.93 9.22 2.27
CA LEU A 233 -9.80 10.53 2.91
C LEU A 233 -9.19 10.45 4.33
N GLN A 234 -9.51 9.39 5.08
CA GLN A 234 -9.00 9.21 6.44
C GLN A 234 -7.53 8.78 6.43
N THR A 235 -7.14 7.82 5.57
CA THR A 235 -5.74 7.39 5.45
C THR A 235 -4.84 8.48 4.90
N ASP A 236 -5.36 9.37 4.03
CA ASP A 236 -4.62 10.49 3.48
C ASP A 236 -4.39 11.58 4.55
N LYS A 237 -5.41 11.92 5.36
CA LYS A 237 -5.24 12.81 6.50
C LYS A 237 -4.23 12.30 7.52
N LEU A 238 -4.20 10.98 7.77
CA LEU A 238 -3.20 10.38 8.65
C LEU A 238 -1.80 10.41 8.06
N TYR A 239 -1.70 10.25 6.74
CA TYR A 239 -0.43 10.45 6.04
C TYR A 239 0.10 11.86 6.24
N ASP A 240 -0.75 12.88 6.09
CA ASP A 240 -0.38 14.28 6.31
C ASP A 240 0.04 14.54 7.77
N GLU A 241 -0.70 13.98 8.77
CA GLU A 241 -0.31 14.07 10.18
C GLU A 241 1.04 13.40 10.46
N ALA A 242 1.29 12.24 9.82
CA ALA A 242 2.57 11.54 9.90
C ALA A 242 3.70 12.39 9.28
N GLN A 243 3.51 12.92 8.06
CA GLN A 243 4.51 13.76 7.40
C GLN A 243 4.82 15.03 8.21
N ALA A 244 3.81 15.65 8.82
CA ALA A 244 4.00 16.81 9.71
C ALA A 244 4.71 16.46 11.03
N SER A 245 4.94 15.18 11.31
CA SER A 245 5.65 14.67 12.48
C SER A 245 6.92 13.91 12.11
N LEU A 246 7.30 13.86 10.81
CA LEU A 246 8.45 13.13 10.31
C LEU A 246 9.75 13.67 10.93
N PRO A 247 10.49 12.85 11.69
CA PRO A 247 11.80 13.25 12.22
C PRO A 247 12.83 13.33 11.09
N PRO A 248 13.75 14.33 11.12
CA PRO A 248 14.73 14.53 10.05
C PRO A 248 15.76 13.40 9.93
N ASP A 249 15.87 12.56 10.94
CA ASP A 249 16.82 11.46 11.05
C ASP A 249 16.18 10.07 10.92
N VAL A 250 14.98 10.01 10.34
CA VAL A 250 14.36 8.75 9.87
C VAL A 250 14.62 8.58 8.36
N PRO A 251 15.16 7.45 7.90
CA PRO A 251 15.40 7.21 6.48
C PRO A 251 14.10 7.22 5.69
N THR A 252 14.04 8.03 4.62
CA THR A 252 12.89 8.14 3.72
C THR A 252 13.34 8.33 2.27
N GLY A 253 12.50 7.95 1.31
CA GLY A 253 12.74 8.20 -0.11
C GLY A 253 14.01 7.58 -0.70
N GLY A 254 14.50 6.47 -0.11
CA GLY A 254 15.73 5.81 -0.53
C GLY A 254 17.02 6.41 0.07
N ASN A 255 16.91 7.49 0.84
CA ASN A 255 18.04 8.06 1.57
C ASN A 255 18.44 7.17 2.76
N THR A 256 19.72 7.22 3.14
CA THR A 256 20.23 6.54 4.33
C THR A 256 20.53 7.54 5.42
N VAL A 257 20.45 7.08 6.68
CA VAL A 257 20.84 7.85 7.87
C VAL A 257 21.95 7.12 8.62
N ASP A 258 22.98 7.82 8.99
CA ASP A 258 24.11 7.26 9.74
C ASP A 258 23.76 7.12 11.23
N LEU A 259 24.00 5.92 11.78
CA LEU A 259 23.87 5.59 13.20
C LEU A 259 25.21 5.12 13.75
N PRO A 260 25.95 5.93 14.50
CA PRO A 260 27.15 5.49 15.20
C PRO A 260 26.81 4.54 16.35
N GLY A 261 27.54 3.41 16.45
CA GLY A 261 27.34 2.43 17.52
C GLY A 261 28.39 1.31 17.47
N GLY A 262 28.78 0.76 18.61
CA GLY A 262 29.72 -0.37 18.69
C GLY A 262 31.09 -0.14 18.02
N GLY A 263 31.58 1.10 17.94
CA GLY A 263 32.82 1.47 17.26
C GLY A 263 32.71 1.54 15.73
N LYS A 264 31.51 1.42 15.15
CA LYS A 264 31.20 1.50 13.72
C LYS A 264 30.12 2.55 13.44
N THR A 265 29.91 2.86 12.16
CA THR A 265 28.76 3.62 11.69
C THR A 265 27.91 2.75 10.80
N TYR A 266 26.63 2.60 11.13
CA TYR A 266 25.66 1.82 10.38
C TYR A 266 24.82 2.74 9.50
N LYS A 267 24.62 2.40 8.23
CA LYS A 267 23.76 3.14 7.30
C LYS A 267 22.36 2.58 7.38
N LEU A 268 21.48 3.25 8.11
CA LEU A 268 20.07 2.88 8.22
C LEU A 268 19.35 3.15 6.88
N THR A 269 18.59 2.18 6.41
CA THR A 269 17.84 2.28 5.15
C THR A 269 16.35 2.40 5.36
N ASN A 270 15.83 1.87 6.49
CA ASN A 270 14.41 1.95 6.82
C ASN A 270 14.20 1.76 8.33
N ILE A 271 13.21 2.48 8.88
CA ILE A 271 12.70 2.30 10.24
C ILE A 271 11.17 2.36 10.17
N PHE A 272 10.48 1.34 10.70
CA PHE A 272 9.02 1.27 10.68
C PHE A 272 8.49 0.37 11.80
N PRO A 273 7.27 0.62 12.31
CA PRO A 273 6.61 -0.27 13.26
C PRO A 273 6.11 -1.54 12.57
N LEU A 274 6.08 -2.65 13.29
CA LEU A 274 5.53 -3.91 12.82
C LEU A 274 5.04 -4.75 14.00
N ALA A 275 3.92 -5.44 13.81
CA ALA A 275 3.48 -6.46 14.75
C ALA A 275 4.42 -7.68 14.71
N VAL A 276 4.96 -8.07 15.87
CA VAL A 276 5.72 -9.32 16.05
C VAL A 276 5.04 -10.13 17.13
N GLY A 277 4.35 -11.19 16.74
CA GLY A 277 3.43 -11.89 17.63
C GLY A 277 2.25 -10.98 18.02
N ASN A 278 2.09 -10.72 19.31
CA ASN A 278 1.03 -9.85 19.84
C ASN A 278 1.52 -8.46 20.22
N ASP A 279 2.79 -8.13 19.98
CA ASP A 279 3.44 -6.88 20.39
C ASP A 279 3.69 -5.98 19.19
N LEU A 280 3.82 -4.67 19.44
CA LEU A 280 4.30 -3.71 18.46
C LEU A 280 5.80 -3.51 18.66
N ASP A 281 6.58 -3.93 17.68
CA ASP A 281 8.03 -3.76 17.65
C ASP A 281 8.46 -2.72 16.60
N LEU A 282 9.64 -2.16 16.79
CA LEU A 282 10.26 -1.27 15.82
C LEU A 282 11.29 -2.04 14.98
N ILE A 283 11.11 -2.06 13.68
CA ILE A 283 12.04 -2.67 12.74
C ILE A 283 13.02 -1.62 12.26
N VAL A 284 14.32 -1.90 12.36
CA VAL A 284 15.38 -1.07 11.80
C VAL A 284 16.20 -1.89 10.80
N LYS A 285 16.19 -1.47 9.53
CA LYS A 285 17.02 -2.06 8.47
C LYS A 285 18.26 -1.22 8.25
N TYR A 286 19.41 -1.88 8.04
CA TYR A 286 20.65 -1.21 7.72
C TYR A 286 21.45 -2.00 6.67
N GLN A 287 22.33 -1.29 5.95
CA GLN A 287 23.18 -1.89 4.91
C GLN A 287 24.24 -2.79 5.53
N SER A 288 24.41 -3.99 4.97
CA SER A 288 25.50 -4.92 5.27
C SER A 288 26.13 -5.41 3.97
N ALA A 289 27.44 -5.61 3.96
CA ALA A 289 28.13 -6.18 2.82
C ALA A 289 27.92 -7.71 2.73
N ASP A 290 27.81 -8.39 3.88
CA ASP A 290 27.65 -9.84 3.98
C ASP A 290 26.94 -10.18 5.31
N VAL A 291 25.95 -11.07 5.25
CA VAL A 291 25.22 -11.62 6.40
C VAL A 291 25.48 -13.11 6.62
N SER A 292 26.44 -13.72 5.91
CA SER A 292 26.75 -15.14 6.02
C SER A 292 27.41 -15.49 7.37
N ASN A 293 28.21 -14.56 7.93
CA ASN A 293 28.73 -14.69 9.28
C ASN A 293 27.68 -14.25 10.32
N THR A 294 26.78 -15.18 10.65
CA THR A 294 25.66 -14.91 11.56
C THR A 294 26.08 -14.45 12.96
N THR A 295 27.23 -14.90 13.47
CA THR A 295 27.76 -14.47 14.76
C THR A 295 28.13 -12.99 14.75
N GLN A 296 28.87 -12.54 13.73
CA GLN A 296 29.22 -11.13 13.59
C GLN A 296 27.99 -10.27 13.31
N THR A 297 27.08 -10.74 12.45
CA THR A 297 25.86 -10.02 12.12
C THR A 297 24.95 -9.88 13.34
N PHE A 298 24.88 -10.91 14.20
CA PHE A 298 24.16 -10.81 15.48
C PHE A 298 24.76 -9.72 16.39
N GLN A 299 26.10 -9.65 16.51
CA GLN A 299 26.77 -8.60 17.30
C GLN A 299 26.48 -7.20 16.74
N ASP A 300 26.52 -7.05 15.41
CA ASP A 300 26.21 -5.79 14.73
C ASP A 300 24.72 -5.42 14.95
N ASN A 301 23.78 -6.36 14.86
CA ASN A 301 22.37 -6.14 15.19
C ASN A 301 22.20 -5.65 16.64
N MET A 302 22.88 -6.27 17.61
CA MET A 302 22.83 -5.81 19.02
C MET A 302 23.40 -4.39 19.20
N ALA A 303 24.47 -4.06 18.46
CA ALA A 303 25.04 -2.71 18.50
C ALA A 303 24.08 -1.67 17.90
N VAL A 304 23.43 -1.98 16.77
CA VAL A 304 22.40 -1.12 16.14
C VAL A 304 21.23 -0.89 17.09
N ILE A 305 20.68 -1.96 17.69
CA ILE A 305 19.56 -1.85 18.64
C ILE A 305 19.92 -0.93 19.83
N LYS A 306 21.06 -1.16 20.45
CA LYS A 306 21.51 -0.33 21.58
C LYS A 306 21.74 1.12 21.18
N ALA A 307 22.43 1.36 20.06
CA ALA A 307 22.69 2.71 19.56
C ALA A 307 21.39 3.46 19.24
N LEU A 308 20.40 2.79 18.61
CA LEU A 308 19.11 3.37 18.28
C LEU A 308 18.35 3.82 19.54
N VAL A 309 18.21 2.93 20.53
CA VAL A 309 17.46 3.22 21.77
C VAL A 309 18.22 4.20 22.69
N THR A 310 19.55 4.23 22.61
CA THR A 310 20.37 5.25 23.29
C THR A 310 20.18 6.63 22.67
N LYS A 311 20.10 6.70 21.34
CA LYS A 311 19.90 7.95 20.60
C LYS A 311 18.45 8.48 20.76
N TYR A 312 17.46 7.58 20.81
CA TYR A 312 16.03 7.90 20.91
C TYR A 312 15.39 7.18 22.10
N PRO A 313 15.65 7.63 23.34
CA PRO A 313 15.18 6.93 24.55
C PRO A 313 13.65 6.88 24.69
N GLU A 314 12.94 7.80 24.04
CA GLU A 314 11.47 7.83 23.98
C GLU A 314 10.86 6.58 23.35
N LEU A 315 11.59 5.84 22.51
CA LEU A 315 11.11 4.59 21.90
C LEU A 315 10.73 3.54 22.94
N ARG A 316 11.31 3.62 24.15
CA ARG A 316 10.98 2.73 25.28
C ARG A 316 9.53 2.84 25.75
N GLU A 317 8.89 3.99 25.54
CA GLU A 317 7.48 4.18 25.91
C GLU A 317 6.50 3.62 24.86
N ALA A 318 6.99 3.37 23.63
CA ALA A 318 6.14 3.09 22.49
C ALA A 318 6.23 1.64 21.97
N PHE A 319 7.36 0.96 22.17
CA PHE A 319 7.62 -0.32 21.55
C PHE A 319 8.00 -1.39 22.57
N ALA A 320 7.56 -2.63 22.32
CA ALA A 320 7.88 -3.79 23.13
C ALA A 320 9.31 -4.29 22.91
N GLY A 321 9.84 -4.08 21.70
CA GLY A 321 11.18 -4.47 21.32
C GLY A 321 11.66 -3.76 20.05
N VAL A 322 12.88 -4.08 19.65
CA VAL A 322 13.49 -3.62 18.40
C VAL A 322 14.05 -4.81 17.65
N VAL A 323 13.72 -4.90 16.37
CA VAL A 323 14.32 -5.86 15.44
C VAL A 323 15.30 -5.14 14.54
N ALA A 324 16.60 -5.43 14.67
CA ALA A 324 17.59 -4.98 13.69
C ALA A 324 17.74 -6.02 12.58
N ARG A 325 17.76 -5.55 11.33
CA ARG A 325 17.97 -6.38 10.14
C ARG A 325 19.11 -5.85 9.29
N ALA A 326 20.19 -6.61 9.22
CA ALA A 326 21.27 -6.40 8.28
C ALA A 326 20.81 -6.86 6.89
N VAL A 327 20.93 -6.01 5.86
CA VAL A 327 20.44 -6.29 4.50
C VAL A 327 21.56 -6.11 3.50
N GLU A 328 21.84 -7.16 2.71
CA GLU A 328 22.79 -7.13 1.59
C GLU A 328 22.20 -6.46 0.35
N PRO A 329 23.02 -6.00 -0.61
CA PRO A 329 22.55 -5.53 -1.91
C PRO A 329 21.76 -6.58 -2.71
N SER A 330 22.00 -7.86 -2.46
CA SER A 330 21.26 -9.00 -3.04
C SER A 330 19.82 -9.13 -2.52
N GLY A 331 19.49 -8.42 -1.44
CA GLY A 331 18.24 -8.55 -0.70
C GLY A 331 18.24 -9.63 0.38
N LYS A 332 19.31 -10.45 0.49
CA LYS A 332 19.48 -11.38 1.60
C LYS A 332 19.63 -10.61 2.90
N ASP A 333 18.98 -11.08 3.96
CA ASP A 333 19.02 -10.41 5.26
C ASP A 333 19.17 -11.38 6.44
N TYR A 334 19.56 -10.80 7.59
CA TYR A 334 19.59 -11.50 8.87
C TYR A 334 19.07 -10.56 9.97
N GLY A 335 18.04 -11.00 10.69
CA GLY A 335 17.37 -10.22 11.74
C GLY A 335 17.63 -10.74 13.13
N SER A 336 17.64 -9.84 14.11
CA SER A 336 17.67 -10.18 15.54
C SER A 336 16.72 -9.27 16.31
N LEU A 337 15.89 -9.85 17.18
CA LEU A 337 14.99 -9.15 18.09
C LEU A 337 15.63 -9.03 19.47
N LEU A 338 15.48 -7.86 20.10
CA LEU A 338 15.75 -7.67 21.51
C LEU A 338 14.56 -6.94 22.17
N ALA A 339 13.99 -7.56 23.20
CA ALA A 339 12.90 -6.96 23.95
C ALA A 339 13.36 -5.67 24.62
N MET A 340 12.51 -4.63 24.65
CA MET A 340 12.88 -3.31 25.14
C MET A 340 13.41 -3.32 26.58
N LYS A 341 12.86 -4.18 27.45
CA LYS A 341 13.30 -4.39 28.83
C LYS A 341 14.73 -4.92 28.95
N ASP A 342 15.25 -5.61 27.93
CA ASP A 342 16.56 -6.23 27.92
C ASP A 342 17.65 -5.34 27.27
N ILE A 343 17.27 -4.19 26.69
CA ILE A 343 18.17 -3.21 26.09
C ILE A 343 18.76 -2.33 27.21
N LYS A 344 20.04 -2.58 27.54
CA LYS A 344 20.79 -1.83 28.56
C LYS A 344 21.63 -0.73 27.92
#